data_d6b08ddc6fcda451b94961f2883c557e
#
_entry.id   d6b08ddc6fcda451b94961f2883c557e
#
_cell.length_a   1.000
_cell.length_b   1.000
_cell.length_c   1.000
_cell.angle_alpha   90.00
_cell.angle_beta   90.00
_cell.angle_gamma   90.00
#
_symmetry.space_group_name_H-M   'P 1'
#
loop_
_entity.id
_entity.type
_entity.pdbx_description
1 polymer ?
#
loop_
_entity_poly.entity_id
_entity_poly.type
_entity_poly.pdbx_seq_one_letter_code
_entity_poly.pdbx_strand_id
1 'polypeptide(L)'
;MKLFSLGLMIAAAVMATTAAAQQPAAKPPPGPASGKVGYVNPERVMLLSRSTRKSKQDLDDKYQRLVKEIDAGPKDQIERRRIALDEDIGVQREDALKLFFEKTNRIIRHIAMEENFDIVFLEAVYASALVDLTERVIKEFDAGM
;
A
#
# COMPACT_ATOMS: atom_id res chain seq x y z
N MET A 1 -7.55 84.12 -64.50
CA MET A 1 -7.43 84.93 -63.27
C MET A 1 -7.89 84.07 -62.08
N LYS A 2 -7.00 83.90 -61.14
CA LYS A 2 -7.29 83.76 -59.69
C LYS A 2 -8.15 82.55 -59.24
N LEU A 3 -7.91 81.81 -58.22
CA LEU A 3 -6.99 81.81 -57.02
C LEU A 3 -7.01 80.45 -56.41
N PHE A 4 -5.92 80.13 -55.90
CA PHE A 4 -5.64 79.08 -54.93
C PHE A 4 -6.68 78.81 -53.87
N SER A 5 -6.96 77.58 -53.54
CA SER A 5 -7.31 77.20 -52.17
C SER A 5 -6.69 75.92 -51.80
N LEU A 6 -5.84 76.06 -50.84
CA LEU A 6 -5.03 75.06 -50.16
C LEU A 6 -5.91 74.27 -49.15
N GLY A 7 -6.19 73.04 -49.45
CA GLY A 7 -6.93 72.17 -48.54
C GLY A 7 -5.95 71.23 -47.74
N LEU A 8 -5.76 71.57 -46.52
CA LEU A 8 -4.94 70.85 -45.57
C LEU A 8 -5.63 69.52 -45.17
N MET A 9 -5.16 68.38 -45.68
CA MET A 9 -5.59 67.07 -45.19
C MET A 9 -4.83 66.69 -43.94
N ILE A 10 -5.51 66.71 -42.81
CA ILE A 10 -5.01 66.13 -41.54
C ILE A 10 -5.29 64.64 -41.58
N ALA A 11 -4.26 63.85 -41.80
CA ALA A 11 -4.30 62.41 -41.65
C ALA A 11 -4.14 62.01 -40.12
N ALA A 12 -5.26 61.69 -39.48
CA ALA A 12 -5.29 61.14 -38.15
C ALA A 12 -4.88 59.68 -38.20
N ALA A 13 -3.62 59.41 -37.85
CA ALA A 13 -3.13 58.04 -37.64
C ALA A 13 -3.69 57.51 -36.34
N VAL A 14 -4.67 56.59 -36.42
CA VAL A 14 -5.18 55.83 -35.30
C VAL A 14 -4.17 54.72 -35.00
N MET A 15 -3.35 54.94 -33.99
CA MET A 15 -2.49 53.88 -33.41
C MET A 15 -3.39 52.90 -32.64
N ALA A 16 -3.73 51.77 -33.23
CA ALA A 16 -4.33 50.65 -32.55
C ALA A 16 -3.23 49.95 -31.70
N THR A 17 -3.17 50.27 -30.43
CA THR A 17 -2.38 49.56 -29.46
C THR A 17 -3.08 48.20 -29.18
N THR A 18 -2.62 47.15 -29.85
CA THR A 18 -2.95 45.77 -29.47
C THR A 18 -2.30 45.47 -28.14
N ALA A 19 -3.08 45.58 -27.07
CA ALA A 19 -2.70 45.01 -25.77
C ALA A 19 -2.66 43.50 -25.93
N ALA A 20 -1.47 42.94 -26.13
CA ALA A 20 -1.22 41.51 -26.00
C ALA A 20 -1.53 41.15 -24.56
N ALA A 21 -2.70 40.55 -24.31
CA ALA A 21 -3.02 39.93 -23.05
C ALA A 21 -1.98 38.82 -22.84
N GLN A 22 -0.99 39.06 -21.99
CA GLN A 22 -0.11 38.04 -21.49
C GLN A 22 -0.97 37.05 -20.71
N GLN A 23 -1.34 35.94 -21.32
CA GLN A 23 -1.87 34.79 -20.61
C GLN A 23 -0.84 34.42 -19.54
N PRO A 24 -1.26 34.29 -18.26
CA PRO A 24 -0.37 33.77 -17.24
C PRO A 24 0.17 32.43 -17.74
N ALA A 25 1.49 32.30 -17.83
CA ALA A 25 2.12 31.05 -18.22
C ALA A 25 1.53 29.93 -17.34
N ALA A 26 0.78 29.02 -17.96
CA ALA A 26 0.28 27.86 -17.27
C ALA A 26 1.48 27.18 -16.59
N LYS A 27 1.39 27.01 -15.26
CA LYS A 27 2.40 26.29 -14.48
C LYS A 27 2.65 24.97 -15.21
N PRO A 28 3.91 24.64 -15.56
CA PRO A 28 4.19 23.40 -16.27
C PRO A 28 3.55 22.25 -15.49
N PRO A 29 2.94 21.26 -16.16
CA PRO A 29 2.40 20.10 -15.48
C PRO A 29 3.50 19.55 -14.59
N PRO A 30 3.19 19.12 -13.33
CA PRO A 30 4.18 18.49 -12.49
C PRO A 30 4.84 17.42 -13.31
N GLY A 31 6.19 17.50 -13.45
CA GLY A 31 6.96 16.45 -14.10
C GLY A 31 6.61 15.11 -13.46
N PRO A 32 6.90 13.97 -14.11
CA PRO A 32 6.62 12.68 -13.53
C PRO A 32 7.18 12.70 -12.11
N ALA A 33 6.29 12.64 -11.12
CA ALA A 33 6.70 12.57 -9.75
C ALA A 33 7.66 11.36 -9.67
N SER A 34 8.93 11.61 -9.38
CA SER A 34 9.88 10.53 -9.07
C SER A 34 9.49 10.01 -7.70
N GLY A 35 8.32 9.36 -7.65
CA GLY A 35 7.77 8.82 -6.44
C GLY A 35 8.67 7.71 -5.91
N LYS A 36 8.97 7.73 -4.62
CA LYS A 36 9.67 6.62 -3.98
C LYS A 36 8.74 5.44 -3.88
N VAL A 37 9.08 4.36 -4.58
CA VAL A 37 8.27 3.13 -4.67
C VAL A 37 8.90 2.05 -3.82
N GLY A 38 8.07 1.34 -3.04
CA GLY A 38 8.45 0.15 -2.29
C GLY A 38 7.69 -1.08 -2.76
N TYR A 39 8.22 -2.26 -2.43
CA TYR A 39 7.58 -3.55 -2.64
C TYR A 39 7.70 -4.40 -1.38
N VAL A 40 6.66 -5.11 -1.01
CA VAL A 40 6.66 -6.09 0.09
C VAL A 40 5.93 -7.34 -0.38
N ASN A 41 6.52 -8.51 -0.14
CA ASN A 41 5.88 -9.79 -0.35
C ASN A 41 5.28 -10.32 0.97
N PRO A 42 3.94 -10.25 1.16
CA PRO A 42 3.32 -10.70 2.41
C PRO A 42 3.47 -12.20 2.66
N GLU A 43 3.52 -13.02 1.60
CA GLU A 43 3.72 -14.47 1.75
C GLU A 43 5.10 -14.77 2.33
N ARG A 44 6.14 -14.08 1.84
CA ARG A 44 7.49 -14.21 2.42
C ARG A 44 7.53 -13.75 3.87
N VAL A 45 6.83 -12.67 4.23
CA VAL A 45 6.70 -12.23 5.62
C VAL A 45 6.06 -13.33 6.45
N MET A 46 4.97 -13.94 5.99
CA MET A 46 4.27 -15.02 6.69
C MET A 46 5.16 -16.26 6.89
N LEU A 47 5.88 -16.67 5.84
CA LEU A 47 6.69 -17.88 5.86
C LEU A 47 7.99 -17.74 6.65
N LEU A 48 8.61 -16.56 6.60
CA LEU A 48 9.96 -16.35 7.16
C LEU A 48 9.95 -15.73 8.56
N SER A 49 8.88 -14.98 8.94
CA SER A 49 8.78 -14.42 10.29
C SER A 49 8.78 -15.51 11.36
N ARG A 50 9.61 -15.31 12.36
CA ARG A 50 9.72 -16.23 13.52
C ARG A 50 8.45 -16.22 14.35
N SER A 51 7.86 -15.05 14.56
CA SER A 51 6.63 -14.91 15.34
C SER A 51 5.45 -15.60 14.68
N THR A 52 5.32 -15.52 13.34
CA THR A 52 4.26 -16.24 12.61
C THR A 52 4.46 -17.75 12.68
N ARG A 53 5.68 -18.24 12.47
CA ARG A 53 5.99 -19.67 12.56
C ARG A 53 5.71 -20.22 13.96
N LYS A 54 6.07 -19.46 15.00
CA LYS A 54 5.77 -19.83 16.38
C LYS A 54 4.27 -19.90 16.65
N SER A 55 3.50 -18.87 16.24
CA SER A 55 2.04 -18.87 16.40
C SER A 55 1.38 -20.06 15.70
N LYS A 56 1.84 -20.41 14.50
CA LYS A 56 1.37 -21.61 13.78
C LYS A 56 1.68 -22.88 14.55
N GLN A 57 2.91 -23.03 15.04
CA GLN A 57 3.32 -24.20 15.82
C GLN A 57 2.52 -24.31 17.12
N ASP A 58 2.34 -23.22 17.86
CA ASP A 58 1.55 -23.20 19.10
C ASP A 58 0.11 -23.65 18.86
N LEU A 59 -0.49 -23.24 17.72
CA LEU A 59 -1.84 -23.65 17.33
C LEU A 59 -1.90 -25.13 16.93
N ASP A 60 -0.92 -25.62 16.17
CA ASP A 60 -0.83 -27.02 15.78
C ASP A 60 -0.61 -27.92 17.01
N ASP A 61 0.24 -27.51 17.95
CA ASP A 61 0.47 -28.24 19.22
C ASP A 61 -0.79 -28.27 20.09
N LYS A 62 -1.54 -27.17 20.13
CA LYS A 62 -2.84 -27.10 20.81
C LYS A 62 -3.82 -28.09 20.19
N TYR A 63 -3.94 -28.09 18.86
CA TYR A 63 -4.79 -29.02 18.14
C TYR A 63 -4.46 -30.48 18.46
N GLN A 64 -3.19 -30.85 18.38
CA GLN A 64 -2.72 -32.22 18.68
C GLN A 64 -3.03 -32.65 20.11
N ARG A 65 -2.91 -31.76 21.09
CA ARG A 65 -3.27 -32.05 22.49
C ARG A 65 -4.76 -32.30 22.62
N LEU A 66 -5.60 -31.43 22.05
CA LEU A 66 -7.06 -31.54 22.12
C LEU A 66 -7.59 -32.80 21.41
N VAL A 67 -6.98 -33.18 20.27
CA VAL A 67 -7.30 -34.46 19.60
C VAL A 67 -7.04 -35.64 20.51
N LYS A 68 -5.88 -35.71 21.18
CA LYS A 68 -5.55 -36.79 22.12
C LYS A 68 -6.51 -36.85 23.31
N GLU A 69 -6.92 -35.70 23.84
CA GLU A 69 -7.91 -35.62 24.92
C GLU A 69 -9.28 -36.12 24.48
N ILE A 70 -9.70 -35.77 23.25
CA ILE A 70 -10.97 -36.23 22.68
C ILE A 70 -10.93 -37.76 22.48
N ASP A 71 -9.83 -38.29 21.94
CA ASP A 71 -9.70 -39.73 21.65
C ASP A 71 -9.63 -40.60 22.93
N ALA A 72 -9.19 -40.05 24.04
CA ALA A 72 -9.21 -40.68 25.34
C ALA A 72 -10.62 -40.62 26.03
N GLY A 73 -11.55 -39.87 25.46
CA GLY A 73 -12.86 -39.66 26.03
C GLY A 73 -13.89 -40.74 25.67
N PRO A 74 -15.18 -40.52 26.00
CA PRO A 74 -16.29 -41.44 25.70
C PRO A 74 -16.46 -41.63 24.18
N LYS A 75 -16.50 -42.88 23.73
CA LYS A 75 -16.55 -43.24 22.29
C LYS A 75 -17.72 -42.65 21.53
N ASP A 76 -18.87 -42.55 22.18
CA ASP A 76 -20.11 -41.97 21.62
C ASP A 76 -20.05 -40.46 21.38
N GLN A 77 -19.05 -39.76 21.92
CA GLN A 77 -18.88 -38.31 21.81
C GLN A 77 -17.70 -37.90 20.93
N ILE A 78 -16.82 -38.83 20.58
CA ILE A 78 -15.57 -38.53 19.87
C ILE A 78 -15.84 -37.73 18.57
N GLU A 79 -16.74 -38.24 17.74
CA GLU A 79 -17.05 -37.64 16.43
C GLU A 79 -17.56 -36.19 16.57
N ARG A 80 -18.52 -35.95 17.46
CA ARG A 80 -19.06 -34.62 17.70
C ARG A 80 -18.01 -33.64 18.21
N ARG A 81 -17.14 -34.11 19.11
CA ARG A 81 -16.09 -33.29 19.69
C ARG A 81 -15.00 -32.96 18.65
N ARG A 82 -14.67 -33.88 17.75
CA ARG A 82 -13.73 -33.63 16.65
C ARG A 82 -14.26 -32.58 15.67
N ILE A 83 -15.52 -32.70 15.26
CA ILE A 83 -16.15 -31.70 14.39
C ILE A 83 -16.12 -30.31 15.05
N ALA A 84 -16.51 -30.21 16.32
CA ALA A 84 -16.50 -28.94 17.04
C ALA A 84 -15.06 -28.36 17.18
N LEU A 85 -14.04 -29.25 17.39
CA LEU A 85 -12.64 -28.83 17.44
C LEU A 85 -12.16 -28.30 16.09
N ASP A 86 -12.50 -28.98 14.99
CA ASP A 86 -12.09 -28.58 13.65
C ASP A 86 -12.72 -27.21 13.27
N GLU A 87 -13.98 -26.97 13.64
CA GLU A 87 -14.63 -25.67 13.48
C GLU A 87 -13.93 -24.58 14.30
N ASP A 88 -13.67 -24.82 15.60
CA ASP A 88 -12.99 -23.85 16.47
C ASP A 88 -11.58 -23.51 15.99
N ILE A 89 -10.82 -24.52 15.58
CA ILE A 89 -9.47 -24.32 15.03
C ILE A 89 -9.54 -23.59 13.68
N GLY A 90 -10.56 -23.86 12.87
CA GLY A 90 -10.80 -23.10 11.62
C GLY A 90 -10.96 -21.61 11.89
N VAL A 91 -11.81 -21.22 12.83
CA VAL A 91 -12.01 -19.82 13.25
C VAL A 91 -10.70 -19.21 13.77
N GLN A 92 -9.95 -19.94 14.64
CA GLN A 92 -8.69 -19.44 15.17
C GLN A 92 -7.63 -19.21 14.08
N ARG A 93 -7.60 -20.03 13.02
CA ARG A 93 -6.71 -19.82 11.86
C ARG A 93 -7.09 -18.58 11.06
N GLU A 94 -8.38 -18.36 10.84
CA GLU A 94 -8.88 -17.16 10.16
C GLU A 94 -8.53 -15.88 10.95
N ASP A 95 -8.78 -15.89 12.25
CA ASP A 95 -8.43 -14.78 13.14
C ASP A 95 -6.91 -14.49 13.15
N ALA A 96 -6.10 -15.54 13.21
CA ALA A 96 -4.64 -15.41 13.15
C ALA A 96 -4.17 -14.80 11.82
N LEU A 97 -4.79 -15.19 10.69
CA LEU A 97 -4.50 -14.64 9.38
C LEU A 97 -4.90 -13.17 9.29
N LYS A 98 -6.07 -12.82 9.79
CA LYS A 98 -6.55 -11.43 9.86
C LYS A 98 -5.59 -10.55 10.65
N LEU A 99 -5.22 -10.99 11.86
CA LEU A 99 -4.26 -10.27 12.71
C LEU A 99 -2.89 -10.13 12.05
N PHE A 100 -2.44 -11.15 11.32
CA PHE A 100 -1.21 -11.09 10.54
C PHE A 100 -1.26 -9.97 9.50
N PHE A 101 -2.32 -9.90 8.69
CA PHE A 101 -2.45 -8.85 7.67
C PHE A 101 -2.59 -7.46 8.29
N GLU A 102 -3.35 -7.32 9.37
CA GLU A 102 -3.50 -6.04 10.08
C GLU A 102 -2.14 -5.55 10.61
N LYS A 103 -1.37 -6.44 11.24
CA LYS A 103 -0.03 -6.11 11.75
C LYS A 103 0.94 -5.78 10.60
N THR A 104 0.98 -6.60 9.56
CA THR A 104 1.83 -6.37 8.38
C THR A 104 1.54 -5.03 7.74
N ASN A 105 0.26 -4.70 7.51
CA ASN A 105 -0.16 -3.42 6.94
C ASN A 105 0.19 -2.22 7.83
N ARG A 106 0.17 -2.38 9.15
CA ARG A 106 0.60 -1.34 10.09
C ARG A 106 2.09 -1.07 9.97
N ILE A 107 2.90 -2.12 9.92
CA ILE A 107 4.36 -2.02 9.76
C ILE A 107 4.72 -1.39 8.41
N ILE A 108 4.09 -1.83 7.33
CA ILE A 108 4.32 -1.27 5.99
C ILE A 108 4.02 0.24 5.98
N ARG A 109 2.89 0.64 6.56
CA ARG A 109 2.53 2.07 6.65
C ARG A 109 3.54 2.86 7.48
N HIS A 110 4.02 2.31 8.58
CA HIS A 110 5.03 2.94 9.42
C HIS A 110 6.32 3.18 8.62
N ILE A 111 6.87 2.15 7.98
CA ILE A 111 8.05 2.26 7.13
C ILE A 111 7.84 3.27 5.99
N ALA A 112 6.68 3.22 5.34
CA ALA A 112 6.37 4.10 4.22
C ALA A 112 6.35 5.58 4.64
N MET A 113 5.77 5.88 5.80
CA MET A 113 5.71 7.24 6.34
C MET A 113 7.09 7.75 6.80
N GLU A 114 7.86 6.92 7.51
CA GLU A 114 9.20 7.30 7.99
C GLU A 114 10.17 7.59 6.85
N GLU A 115 10.09 6.81 5.77
CA GLU A 115 11.03 6.94 4.66
C GLU A 115 10.48 7.69 3.45
N ASN A 116 9.27 8.27 3.56
CA ASN A 116 8.62 9.03 2.50
C ASN A 116 8.45 8.21 1.20
N PHE A 117 7.95 6.97 1.33
CA PHE A 117 7.46 6.23 0.17
C PHE A 117 6.10 6.77 -0.25
N ASP A 118 5.91 6.99 -1.54
CA ASP A 118 4.65 7.45 -2.11
C ASP A 118 3.68 6.28 -2.33
N ILE A 119 4.22 5.10 -2.62
CA ILE A 119 3.44 3.88 -2.82
C ILE A 119 4.25 2.64 -2.41
N VAL A 120 3.57 1.64 -1.85
CA VAL A 120 4.12 0.31 -1.61
C VAL A 120 3.20 -0.73 -2.25
N PHE A 121 3.76 -1.54 -3.14
CA PHE A 121 3.06 -2.64 -3.78
C PHE A 121 3.20 -3.92 -2.96
N LEU A 122 2.13 -4.71 -2.92
CA LEU A 122 2.12 -6.04 -2.26
C LEU A 122 2.21 -7.19 -3.28
N GLU A 123 2.03 -6.88 -4.56
CA GLU A 123 2.12 -7.84 -5.65
C GLU A 123 2.91 -7.21 -6.80
N ALA A 124 3.88 -7.94 -7.33
CA ALA A 124 4.66 -7.53 -8.49
C ALA A 124 5.21 -8.76 -9.22
N VAL A 125 5.23 -8.70 -10.55
CA VAL A 125 5.87 -9.72 -11.39
C VAL A 125 7.39 -9.71 -11.22
N TYR A 126 7.94 -8.52 -10.98
CA TYR A 126 9.35 -8.30 -10.71
C TYR A 126 9.54 -7.10 -9.79
N ALA A 127 10.41 -7.24 -8.80
CA ALA A 127 10.89 -6.15 -7.96
C ALA A 127 12.41 -6.31 -7.77
N SER A 128 13.15 -5.24 -7.97
CA SER A 128 14.59 -5.24 -7.68
C SER A 128 14.82 -5.20 -6.16
N ALA A 129 15.98 -5.66 -5.72
CA ALA A 129 16.37 -5.61 -4.31
C ALA A 129 16.38 -4.18 -3.72
N LEU A 130 16.49 -3.16 -4.56
CA LEU A 130 16.51 -1.75 -4.13
C LEU A 130 15.15 -1.26 -3.63
N VAL A 131 14.06 -1.86 -4.11
CA VAL A 131 12.69 -1.49 -3.74
C VAL A 131 12.03 -2.54 -2.84
N ASP A 132 12.66 -3.71 -2.63
CA ASP A 132 12.13 -4.79 -1.80
C ASP A 132 12.35 -4.50 -0.31
N LEU A 133 11.26 -4.22 0.39
CA LEU A 133 11.21 -3.93 1.82
C LEU A 133 10.87 -5.18 2.66
N THR A 134 10.71 -6.35 2.04
CA THR A 134 10.18 -7.55 2.70
C THR A 134 11.00 -7.95 3.92
N GLU A 135 12.34 -8.00 3.80
CA GLU A 135 13.22 -8.38 4.93
C GLU A 135 13.13 -7.37 6.09
N ARG A 136 12.94 -6.10 5.77
CA ARG A 136 12.75 -5.07 6.78
C ARG A 136 11.41 -5.25 7.51
N VAL A 137 10.34 -5.51 6.78
CA VAL A 137 9.02 -5.81 7.37
C VAL A 137 9.10 -7.04 8.27
N ILE A 138 9.80 -8.11 7.85
CA ILE A 138 10.03 -9.30 8.68
C ILE A 138 10.73 -8.94 9.99
N LYS A 139 11.78 -8.13 9.92
CA LYS A 139 12.54 -7.73 11.10
C LYS A 139 11.67 -6.95 12.09
N GLU A 140 10.88 -6.00 11.63
CA GLU A 140 9.97 -5.21 12.48
C GLU A 140 8.81 -6.06 13.00
N PHE A 141 8.30 -6.96 12.17
CA PHE A 141 7.27 -7.92 12.57
C PHE A 141 7.73 -8.80 13.74
N ASP A 142 8.97 -9.31 13.67
CA ASP A 142 9.57 -10.14 14.71
C ASP A 142 10.03 -9.36 15.94
N ALA A 143 10.27 -8.06 15.81
CA ALA A 143 10.60 -7.17 16.93
C ALA A 143 9.39 -6.82 17.81
N GLY A 144 8.17 -7.14 17.35
CA GLY A 144 6.95 -6.95 18.16
C GLY A 144 6.27 -5.59 17.99
N MET A 145 6.62 -4.83 16.94
CA MET A 145 5.90 -3.61 16.56
C MET A 145 4.47 -3.88 16.15
#